data_a923bc3371953b685f6689bf875859e7
#
_entry.id   a923bc3371953b685f6689bf875859e7
#
_cell.length_a   1.000
_cell.length_b   1.000
_cell.length_c   1.000
_cell.angle_alpha   90.00
_cell.angle_beta   90.00
_cell.angle_gamma   90.00
#
_symmetry.space_group_name_H-M   'P 1'
#
loop_
_entity.id
_entity.type
_entity.pdbx_description
1 polymer ?
#
loop_
_entity_poly.entity_id
_entity_poly.type
_entity_poly.pdbx_seq_one_letter_code
_entity_poly.pdbx_strand_id
1 'polypeptide(L)'
;MTELRQIPNVGAQTEQDLIAMGYTTIASLRGKRAEELYAEECRLRGCLIDRCQLYLYRAVEYFVNAENPDPDKCKWWLWKDEFVEPSPCGAVCTECDNFPTACSGCRKIRGKVFWLRYTDHDVCPIYQCCREKRKKNCGGCPELPCHRFMKDPTLTDEENNAHLNRMLERLQEAAKK
;
A
#
# COMPACT_ATOMS: atom_id res chain seq x y z
N MET A 1 8.89 28.18 -17.46
CA MET A 1 9.00 27.85 -16.02
C MET A 1 7.78 28.46 -15.35
N THR A 2 6.87 27.64 -14.86
CA THR A 2 5.64 28.07 -14.18
C THR A 2 5.87 28.23 -12.67
N GLU A 3 4.86 28.74 -11.96
CA GLU A 3 4.90 28.81 -10.49
C GLU A 3 4.98 27.42 -9.81
N LEU A 4 4.64 26.33 -10.52
CA LEU A 4 4.77 24.96 -10.00
C LEU A 4 6.19 24.62 -9.56
N ARG A 5 7.21 25.26 -10.17
CA ARG A 5 8.62 25.09 -9.79
C ARG A 5 8.97 25.72 -8.42
N GLN A 6 8.05 26.48 -7.83
CA GLN A 6 8.20 26.96 -6.45
C GLN A 6 7.88 25.87 -5.42
N ILE A 7 7.16 24.83 -5.83
CA ILE A 7 6.89 23.67 -4.98
C ILE A 7 8.19 22.87 -4.81
N PRO A 8 8.63 22.60 -3.57
CA PRO A 8 9.84 21.82 -3.33
C PRO A 8 9.81 20.47 -4.04
N ASN A 9 10.93 20.10 -4.63
CA ASN A 9 11.16 18.87 -5.41
C ASN A 9 10.41 18.76 -6.75
N VAL A 10 9.59 19.73 -7.13
CA VAL A 10 9.00 19.76 -8.48
C VAL A 10 10.08 20.20 -9.47
N GLY A 11 10.63 19.23 -10.19
CA GLY A 11 11.61 19.42 -11.25
C GLY A 11 10.95 19.73 -12.60
N ALA A 12 11.77 19.92 -13.65
CA ALA A 12 11.27 20.22 -14.99
C ALA A 12 10.32 19.13 -15.52
N GLN A 13 10.64 17.84 -15.26
CA GLN A 13 9.82 16.74 -15.69
C GLN A 13 8.47 16.72 -14.98
N THR A 14 8.47 16.83 -13.65
CA THR A 14 7.22 16.86 -12.86
C THR A 14 6.34 18.07 -13.22
N GLU A 15 6.95 19.24 -13.50
CA GLU A 15 6.22 20.39 -14.00
C GLU A 15 5.50 20.07 -15.31
N GLN A 16 6.17 19.42 -16.27
CA GLN A 16 5.57 19.01 -17.53
C GLN A 16 4.46 17.97 -17.34
N ASP A 17 4.65 17.01 -16.46
CA ASP A 17 3.66 15.98 -16.15
C ASP A 17 2.39 16.62 -15.53
N LEU A 18 2.54 17.54 -14.61
CA LEU A 18 1.42 18.29 -14.02
C LEU A 18 0.69 19.12 -15.08
N ILE A 19 1.42 19.81 -15.95
CA ILE A 19 0.82 20.59 -17.07
C ILE A 19 0.06 19.67 -18.02
N ALA A 20 0.60 18.50 -18.35
CA ALA A 20 -0.05 17.51 -19.20
C ALA A 20 -1.36 16.98 -18.60
N MET A 21 -1.46 16.92 -17.27
CA MET A 21 -2.70 16.62 -16.53
C MET A 21 -3.63 17.83 -16.38
N GLY A 22 -3.26 19.00 -16.90
CA GLY A 22 -4.07 20.24 -16.84
C GLY A 22 -3.83 21.12 -15.62
N TYR A 23 -2.87 20.78 -14.76
CA TYR A 23 -2.50 21.57 -13.59
C TYR A 23 -1.37 22.57 -13.93
N THR A 24 -1.70 23.84 -14.09
CA THR A 24 -0.75 24.88 -14.52
C THR A 24 -0.36 25.84 -13.41
N THR A 25 -1.05 25.81 -12.28
CA THR A 25 -0.86 26.71 -11.12
C THR A 25 -0.84 25.94 -9.81
N ILE A 26 -0.22 26.52 -8.77
CA ILE A 26 -0.29 25.96 -7.40
C ILE A 26 -1.76 25.89 -6.94
N ALA A 27 -2.56 26.90 -7.28
CA ALA A 27 -3.97 26.95 -6.91
C ALA A 27 -4.78 25.77 -7.51
N SER A 28 -4.43 25.31 -8.72
CA SER A 28 -5.12 24.19 -9.38
C SER A 28 -4.88 22.83 -8.71
N LEU A 29 -3.82 22.73 -7.89
CA LEU A 29 -3.48 21.51 -7.14
C LEU A 29 -4.13 21.48 -5.75
N ARG A 30 -4.66 22.61 -5.25
CA ARG A 30 -5.30 22.62 -3.94
C ARG A 30 -6.51 21.70 -3.87
N GLY A 31 -6.60 20.91 -2.79
CA GLY A 31 -7.66 19.91 -2.60
C GLY A 31 -7.52 18.67 -3.46
N LYS A 32 -6.50 18.55 -4.30
CA LYS A 32 -6.20 17.30 -5.03
C LYS A 32 -5.41 16.35 -4.15
N ARG A 33 -5.77 15.06 -4.22
CA ARG A 33 -5.07 14.02 -3.48
C ARG A 33 -3.91 13.45 -4.30
N ALA A 34 -2.83 13.12 -3.62
CA ALA A 34 -1.64 12.57 -4.25
C ALA A 34 -1.92 11.28 -5.02
N GLU A 35 -2.78 10.42 -4.48
CA GLU A 35 -3.18 9.16 -5.09
C GLU A 35 -3.97 9.39 -6.40
N GLU A 36 -4.78 10.46 -6.46
CA GLU A 36 -5.53 10.83 -7.66
C GLU A 36 -4.59 11.34 -8.75
N LEU A 37 -3.65 12.23 -8.41
CA LEU A 37 -2.63 12.74 -9.33
C LEU A 37 -1.79 11.60 -9.90
N TYR A 38 -1.35 10.68 -9.04
CA TYR A 38 -0.57 9.52 -9.46
C TYR A 38 -1.36 8.60 -10.40
N ALA A 39 -2.62 8.30 -10.08
CA ALA A 39 -3.48 7.48 -10.93
C ALA A 39 -3.76 8.14 -12.29
N GLU A 40 -3.90 9.47 -12.32
CA GLU A 40 -4.10 10.24 -13.54
C GLU A 40 -2.86 10.21 -14.43
N GLU A 41 -1.67 10.39 -13.87
CA GLU A 41 -0.41 10.28 -14.62
C GLU A 41 -0.20 8.86 -15.17
N CYS A 42 -0.46 7.82 -14.36
CA CYS A 42 -0.41 6.43 -14.82
C CYS A 42 -1.35 6.19 -16.02
N ARG A 43 -2.56 6.76 -16.00
CA ARG A 43 -3.52 6.66 -17.12
C ARG A 43 -3.00 7.37 -18.36
N LEU A 44 -2.45 8.57 -18.23
CA LEU A 44 -1.90 9.33 -19.36
C LEU A 44 -0.69 8.62 -19.98
N ARG A 45 0.15 8.01 -19.17
CA ARG A 45 1.33 7.26 -19.66
C ARG A 45 1.00 5.84 -20.14
N GLY A 46 -0.21 5.34 -19.88
CA GLY A 46 -0.62 3.98 -20.24
C GLY A 46 0.13 2.87 -19.49
N CYS A 47 0.82 3.19 -18.41
CA CYS A 47 1.59 2.23 -17.60
C CYS A 47 1.63 2.65 -16.12
N LEU A 48 1.92 1.68 -15.25
CA LEU A 48 2.21 1.96 -13.85
C LEU A 48 3.60 2.60 -13.75
N ILE A 49 3.68 3.81 -13.19
CA ILE A 49 4.94 4.54 -13.02
C ILE A 49 5.57 4.24 -11.65
N ASP A 50 6.83 4.67 -11.46
CA ASP A 50 7.54 4.48 -10.20
C ASP A 50 6.79 5.14 -9.03
N ARG A 51 6.70 4.44 -7.90
CA ARG A 51 6.02 4.93 -6.69
C ARG A 51 6.70 6.15 -6.07
N CYS A 52 7.96 6.44 -6.39
CA CYS A 52 8.60 7.68 -5.98
C CYS A 52 7.83 8.92 -6.46
N GLN A 53 7.13 8.83 -7.59
CA GLN A 53 6.27 9.90 -8.09
C GLN A 53 5.04 10.10 -7.17
N LEU A 54 4.44 9.02 -6.64
CA LEU A 54 3.37 9.13 -5.64
C LEU A 54 3.87 9.82 -4.36
N TYR A 55 5.07 9.47 -3.89
CA TYR A 55 5.65 10.09 -2.70
C TYR A 55 5.93 11.58 -2.91
N LEU A 56 6.36 11.93 -4.12
CA LEU A 56 6.50 13.34 -4.51
C LEU A 56 5.14 14.06 -4.49
N TYR A 57 4.09 13.46 -5.05
CA TYR A 57 2.75 14.05 -5.02
C TYR A 57 2.18 14.21 -3.61
N ARG A 58 2.50 13.32 -2.67
CA ARG A 58 2.14 13.51 -1.25
C ARG A 58 2.84 14.73 -0.63
N ALA A 59 4.09 14.95 -0.97
CA ALA A 59 4.79 16.18 -0.54
C ALA A 59 4.21 17.44 -1.20
N VAL A 60 3.80 17.35 -2.48
CA VAL A 60 3.08 18.43 -3.19
C VAL A 60 1.74 18.72 -2.54
N GLU A 61 0.91 17.69 -2.28
CA GLU A 61 -0.38 17.81 -1.60
C GLU A 61 -0.22 18.51 -0.23
N TYR A 62 0.76 18.10 0.55
CA TYR A 62 1.07 18.74 1.82
C TYR A 62 1.40 20.24 1.61
N PHE A 63 2.33 20.54 0.71
CA PHE A 63 2.81 21.90 0.48
C PHE A 63 1.69 22.86 0.04
N VAL A 64 0.84 22.44 -0.91
CA VAL A 64 -0.18 23.34 -1.49
C VAL A 64 -1.37 23.57 -0.58
N ASN A 65 -1.60 22.69 0.42
CA ASN A 65 -2.72 22.79 1.36
C ASN A 65 -2.32 23.36 2.72
N ALA A 66 -1.03 23.44 3.05
CA ALA A 66 -0.55 24.03 4.30
C ALA A 66 -0.49 25.56 4.19
N GLU A 67 -0.93 26.27 5.23
CA GLU A 67 -0.79 27.74 5.29
C GLU A 67 0.68 28.16 5.40
N ASN A 68 1.44 27.45 6.24
CA ASN A 68 2.88 27.65 6.43
C ASN A 68 3.57 26.28 6.33
N PRO A 69 3.94 25.84 5.12
CA PRO A 69 4.53 24.53 4.93
C PRO A 69 5.91 24.45 5.61
N ASP A 70 6.07 23.45 6.47
CA ASP A 70 7.33 23.12 7.13
C ASP A 70 8.33 22.59 6.08
N PRO A 71 9.49 23.22 5.88
CA PRO A 71 10.48 22.78 4.90
C PRO A 71 10.95 21.33 5.11
N ASP A 72 11.00 20.87 6.37
CA ASP A 72 11.40 19.50 6.67
C ASP A 72 10.36 18.49 6.19
N LYS A 73 9.09 18.82 6.22
CA LYS A 73 8.01 17.98 5.69
C LYS A 73 7.84 18.05 4.18
N CYS A 74 8.49 18.98 3.51
CA CYS A 74 8.49 19.05 2.03
C CYS A 74 9.45 18.05 1.38
N LYS A 75 10.19 17.26 2.14
CA LYS A 75 11.11 16.24 1.63
C LYS A 75 10.33 15.01 1.19
N TRP A 76 10.21 14.76 -0.13
CA TRP A 76 9.38 13.69 -0.69
C TRP A 76 9.70 12.29 -0.16
N TRP A 77 10.96 12.03 0.23
CA TRP A 77 11.36 10.72 0.76
C TRP A 77 10.83 10.43 2.16
N LEU A 78 10.26 11.41 2.86
CA LEU A 78 9.56 11.22 4.13
C LEU A 78 8.12 10.71 3.94
N TRP A 79 7.59 10.79 2.72
CA TRP A 79 6.25 10.39 2.35
C TRP A 79 6.17 9.00 1.73
N LYS A 80 7.27 8.25 1.83
CA LYS A 80 7.29 6.85 1.41
C LYS A 80 6.26 6.05 2.19
N ASP A 81 5.68 5.05 1.51
CA ASP A 81 4.87 4.07 2.21
C ASP A 81 5.70 3.47 3.33
N GLU A 82 5.16 3.50 4.55
CA GLU A 82 5.77 2.72 5.62
C GLU A 82 5.71 1.25 5.21
N PHE A 83 6.86 0.59 5.24
CA PHE A 83 6.89 -0.85 5.05
C PHE A 83 6.20 -1.51 6.24
N VAL A 84 4.94 -1.82 6.06
CA VAL A 84 4.21 -2.62 7.02
C VAL A 84 4.59 -4.07 6.78
N GLU A 85 5.30 -4.67 7.74
CA GLU A 85 5.65 -6.09 7.65
C GLU A 85 4.37 -6.92 7.52
N PRO A 86 4.15 -7.62 6.39
CA PRO A 86 2.90 -8.31 6.18
C PRO A 86 2.72 -9.43 7.20
N SER A 87 1.48 -9.78 7.47
CA SER A 87 1.11 -10.97 8.22
C SER A 87 1.71 -12.22 7.58
N PRO A 88 1.76 -13.36 8.26
CA PRO A 88 2.24 -14.62 7.67
C PRO A 88 1.68 -14.96 6.29
N CYS A 89 0.43 -14.59 6.02
CA CYS A 89 -0.23 -14.80 4.72
C CYS A 89 -0.07 -13.65 3.72
N GLY A 90 0.56 -12.54 4.07
CA GLY A 90 0.67 -11.36 3.21
C GLY A 90 -0.42 -10.30 3.43
N ALA A 91 -1.42 -10.56 4.28
CA ALA A 91 -2.41 -9.54 4.63
C ALA A 91 -1.76 -8.43 5.47
N VAL A 92 -2.25 -7.19 5.30
CA VAL A 92 -1.87 -6.04 6.10
C VAL A 92 -3.01 -5.72 7.06
N CYS A 93 -2.76 -5.89 8.35
CA CYS A 93 -3.81 -5.74 9.37
C CYS A 93 -4.43 -4.33 9.39
N THR A 94 -3.65 -3.29 9.13
CA THR A 94 -4.13 -1.90 9.13
C THR A 94 -5.09 -1.58 7.97
N GLU A 95 -5.20 -2.45 6.98
CA GLU A 95 -6.17 -2.34 5.87
C GLU A 95 -7.45 -3.16 6.11
N CYS A 96 -7.59 -3.77 7.28
CA CYS A 96 -8.71 -4.65 7.62
C CYS A 96 -9.68 -3.94 8.56
N ASP A 97 -10.98 -3.90 8.23
CA ASP A 97 -12.03 -3.26 9.02
C ASP A 97 -12.18 -3.86 10.43
N ASN A 98 -11.74 -5.10 10.62
CA ASN A 98 -11.75 -5.77 11.92
C ASN A 98 -10.57 -5.36 12.82
N PHE A 99 -9.57 -4.66 12.29
CA PHE A 99 -8.42 -4.20 13.07
C PHE A 99 -8.63 -2.76 13.55
N PRO A 100 -8.24 -2.42 14.79
CA PRO A 100 -7.73 -3.31 15.87
C PRO A 100 -8.81 -3.87 16.81
N THR A 101 -10.09 -3.55 16.58
CA THR A 101 -11.20 -3.76 17.54
C THR A 101 -11.60 -5.21 17.67
N ALA A 102 -11.99 -5.86 16.58
CA ALA A 102 -12.39 -7.27 16.58
C ALA A 102 -11.20 -8.23 16.42
N CYS A 103 -10.07 -7.73 15.92
CA CYS A 103 -8.86 -8.53 15.71
C CYS A 103 -7.60 -7.67 15.91
N SER A 104 -6.75 -8.06 16.86
CA SER A 104 -5.49 -7.33 17.15
C SER A 104 -4.31 -7.77 16.27
N GLY A 105 -4.54 -8.49 15.17
CA GLY A 105 -3.53 -8.99 14.27
C GLY A 105 -2.96 -10.36 14.67
N CYS A 106 -2.79 -11.25 13.69
CA CYS A 106 -2.50 -12.67 13.90
C CYS A 106 -1.23 -12.94 14.71
N ARG A 107 -0.22 -12.08 14.66
CA ARG A 107 1.00 -12.23 15.47
C ARG A 107 0.73 -12.03 16.95
N LYS A 108 -0.05 -10.99 17.31
CA LYS A 108 -0.41 -10.66 18.69
C LYS A 108 -1.33 -11.71 19.31
N ILE A 109 -2.32 -12.18 18.54
CA ILE A 109 -3.28 -13.19 18.99
C ILE A 109 -2.87 -14.61 18.67
N ARG A 110 -1.60 -14.84 18.29
CA ARG A 110 -1.00 -16.15 18.03
C ARG A 110 -1.79 -17.01 17.03
N GLY A 111 -2.29 -16.37 15.98
CA GLY A 111 -3.04 -17.02 14.92
C GLY A 111 -4.51 -17.29 15.21
N LYS A 112 -5.03 -16.88 16.37
CA LYS A 112 -6.46 -17.00 16.73
C LYS A 112 -7.26 -15.82 16.16
N VAL A 113 -7.32 -15.74 14.83
CA VAL A 113 -7.94 -14.64 14.09
C VAL A 113 -9.47 -14.76 14.07
N PHE A 114 -10.16 -13.62 13.90
CA PHE A 114 -11.62 -13.51 14.04
C PHE A 114 -12.41 -14.45 13.12
N TRP A 115 -11.93 -14.71 11.91
CA TRP A 115 -12.62 -15.51 10.91
C TRP A 115 -12.55 -17.03 11.17
N LEU A 116 -11.72 -17.50 12.12
CA LEU A 116 -11.68 -18.94 12.51
C LEU A 116 -13.03 -19.47 12.99
N ARG A 117 -13.89 -18.57 13.51
CA ARG A 117 -15.26 -18.94 13.91
C ARG A 117 -16.12 -19.53 12.77
N TYR A 118 -15.68 -19.35 11.54
CA TYR A 118 -16.35 -19.87 10.33
C TYR A 118 -15.65 -21.11 9.77
N THR A 119 -14.69 -21.68 10.49
CA THR A 119 -13.88 -22.82 10.08
C THR A 119 -13.74 -23.81 11.23
N ASP A 120 -13.29 -25.03 10.94
CA ASP A 120 -13.00 -26.07 11.95
C ASP A 120 -11.57 -25.94 12.52
N HIS A 121 -10.93 -24.77 12.37
CA HIS A 121 -9.56 -24.56 12.83
C HIS A 121 -9.52 -23.69 14.09
N ASP A 122 -8.75 -24.11 15.10
CA ASP A 122 -8.48 -23.31 16.31
C ASP A 122 -7.41 -22.25 16.10
N VAL A 123 -6.54 -22.42 15.09
CA VAL A 123 -5.44 -21.53 14.74
C VAL A 123 -5.34 -21.44 13.22
N CYS A 124 -5.07 -20.26 12.71
CA CYS A 124 -4.85 -20.04 11.28
C CYS A 124 -3.78 -21.00 10.71
N PRO A 125 -4.10 -21.84 9.72
CA PRO A 125 -3.17 -22.86 9.19
C PRO A 125 -1.89 -22.24 8.61
N ILE A 126 -1.97 -21.04 8.01
CA ILE A 126 -0.80 -20.32 7.50
C ILE A 126 0.09 -19.84 8.64
N TYR A 127 -0.51 -19.26 9.69
CA TYR A 127 0.23 -18.83 10.87
C TYR A 127 0.95 -20.00 11.54
N GLN A 128 0.27 -21.12 11.72
CA GLN A 128 0.82 -22.33 12.31
C GLN A 128 1.99 -22.87 11.48
N CYS A 129 1.82 -22.99 10.16
CA CYS A 129 2.88 -23.43 9.25
C CYS A 129 4.12 -22.53 9.31
N CYS A 130 3.94 -21.20 9.36
CA CYS A 130 5.05 -20.26 9.49
C CYS A 130 5.79 -20.44 10.82
N ARG A 131 5.07 -20.68 11.92
CA ARG A 131 5.67 -20.98 13.24
C ARG A 131 6.49 -22.25 13.23
N GLU A 132 5.93 -23.33 12.70
CA GLU A 132 6.61 -24.63 12.62
C GLU A 132 7.87 -24.56 11.76
N LYS A 133 7.81 -23.86 10.62
CA LYS A 133 8.95 -23.63 9.72
C LYS A 133 9.88 -22.50 10.19
N ARG A 134 9.63 -21.87 11.35
CA ARG A 134 10.38 -20.72 11.90
C ARG A 134 10.51 -19.55 10.92
N LYS A 135 9.48 -19.31 10.11
CA LYS A 135 9.42 -18.21 9.15
C LYS A 135 8.55 -17.08 9.68
N LYS A 136 8.90 -15.84 9.36
CA LYS A 136 8.08 -14.66 9.69
C LYS A 136 6.79 -14.60 8.87
N ASN A 137 6.86 -14.99 7.61
CA ASN A 137 5.76 -15.02 6.65
C ASN A 137 6.03 -16.06 5.55
N CYS A 138 5.07 -16.22 4.62
CA CYS A 138 5.20 -17.16 3.50
C CYS A 138 6.09 -16.67 2.36
N GLY A 139 6.69 -15.47 2.45
CA GLY A 139 7.63 -14.97 1.46
C GLY A 139 8.80 -15.93 1.25
N GLY A 140 9.16 -16.17 -0.03
CA GLY A 140 10.19 -17.14 -0.39
C GLY A 140 9.84 -18.62 -0.10
N CYS A 141 8.57 -18.93 0.15
CA CYS A 141 8.14 -20.32 0.25
C CYS A 141 7.94 -20.90 -1.17
N PRO A 142 8.56 -22.06 -1.50
CA PRO A 142 8.43 -22.66 -2.84
C PRO A 142 7.02 -23.20 -3.13
N GLU A 143 6.19 -23.41 -2.10
CA GLU A 143 4.81 -23.88 -2.22
C GLU A 143 3.78 -22.72 -2.35
N LEU A 144 4.23 -21.48 -2.47
CA LEU A 144 3.36 -20.30 -2.50
C LEU A 144 2.74 -20.07 -3.90
N PRO A 145 1.39 -19.88 -4.02
CA PRO A 145 0.37 -20.09 -3.00
C PRO A 145 0.08 -21.57 -2.76
N CYS A 146 -0.14 -21.95 -1.50
CA CYS A 146 -0.44 -23.34 -1.14
C CYS A 146 -1.92 -23.51 -0.73
N HIS A 147 -2.35 -24.76 -0.57
CA HIS A 147 -3.73 -25.13 -0.17
C HIS A 147 -4.22 -24.50 1.15
N ARG A 148 -3.33 -23.89 1.95
CA ARG A 148 -3.69 -23.21 3.20
C ARG A 148 -4.26 -21.80 2.98
N PHE A 149 -4.15 -21.26 1.74
CA PHE A 149 -4.81 -20.02 1.38
C PHE A 149 -6.27 -20.33 1.05
N MET A 150 -7.13 -20.07 2.04
CA MET A 150 -8.56 -20.30 1.92
C MET A 150 -9.24 -19.11 1.27
N LYS A 151 -10.26 -19.39 0.46
CA LYS A 151 -11.14 -18.37 -0.09
C LYS A 151 -12.13 -17.89 0.98
N ASP A 152 -12.47 -16.62 0.94
CA ASP A 152 -13.58 -16.05 1.69
C ASP A 152 -14.89 -16.42 0.98
N PRO A 153 -15.80 -17.18 1.61
CA PRO A 153 -17.04 -17.62 0.97
C PRO A 153 -18.05 -16.47 0.74
N THR A 154 -17.81 -15.31 1.32
CA THR A 154 -18.66 -14.11 1.15
C THR A 154 -18.28 -13.28 -0.06
N LEU A 155 -17.11 -13.55 -0.67
CA LEU A 155 -16.58 -12.85 -1.82
C LEU A 155 -16.71 -13.68 -3.10
N THR A 156 -16.80 -12.99 -4.23
CA THR A 156 -16.73 -13.62 -5.56
C THR A 156 -15.35 -14.22 -5.81
N ASP A 157 -15.23 -15.12 -6.78
CA ASP A 157 -13.95 -15.67 -7.19
C ASP A 157 -12.96 -14.61 -7.69
N GLU A 158 -13.45 -13.57 -8.36
CA GLU A 158 -12.65 -12.45 -8.85
C GLU A 158 -12.08 -11.63 -7.70
N GLU A 159 -12.90 -11.33 -6.69
CA GLU A 159 -12.46 -10.61 -5.49
C GLU A 159 -11.45 -11.44 -4.67
N ASN A 160 -11.72 -12.72 -4.49
CA ASN A 160 -10.79 -13.65 -3.82
C ASN A 160 -9.44 -13.69 -4.53
N ASN A 161 -9.43 -13.78 -5.87
CA ASN A 161 -8.20 -13.77 -6.67
C ASN A 161 -7.46 -12.44 -6.55
N ALA A 162 -8.18 -11.30 -6.58
CA ALA A 162 -7.57 -9.98 -6.40
C ALA A 162 -6.95 -9.83 -5.00
N HIS A 163 -7.61 -10.33 -3.96
CA HIS A 163 -7.08 -10.35 -2.60
C HIS A 163 -5.82 -11.22 -2.50
N LEU A 164 -5.86 -12.43 -3.05
CA LEU A 164 -4.72 -13.34 -3.06
C LEU A 164 -3.52 -12.71 -3.78
N ASN A 165 -3.71 -12.14 -4.95
CA ASN A 165 -2.64 -11.51 -5.72
C ASN A 165 -1.95 -10.39 -4.92
N ARG A 166 -2.72 -9.50 -4.26
CA ARG A 166 -2.15 -8.46 -3.39
C ARG A 166 -1.32 -9.04 -2.23
N MET A 167 -1.80 -10.13 -1.62
CA MET A 167 -1.05 -10.81 -0.55
C MET A 167 0.26 -11.42 -1.08
N LEU A 168 0.23 -12.04 -2.27
CA LEU A 168 1.40 -12.63 -2.90
C LEU A 168 2.46 -11.58 -3.28
N GLU A 169 2.06 -10.46 -3.86
CA GLU A 169 2.94 -9.34 -4.18
C GLU A 169 3.68 -8.84 -2.93
N ARG A 170 2.97 -8.62 -1.83
CA ARG A 170 3.56 -8.19 -0.55
C ARG A 170 4.53 -9.21 0.04
N LEU A 171 4.22 -10.50 -0.09
CA LEU A 171 5.10 -11.58 0.35
C LEU A 171 6.37 -11.64 -0.49
N GLN A 172 6.28 -11.41 -1.80
CA GLN A 172 7.43 -11.32 -2.69
C GLN A 172 8.33 -10.12 -2.34
N GLU A 173 7.74 -8.96 -2.07
CA GLU A 173 8.48 -7.78 -1.62
C GLU A 173 9.17 -8.01 -0.27
N ALA A 174 8.48 -8.65 0.68
CA ALA A 174 9.02 -8.98 1.98
C ALA A 174 10.18 -9.98 1.93
N ALA A 175 10.21 -10.86 0.92
CA ALA A 175 11.26 -11.84 0.72
C ALA A 175 12.55 -11.24 0.14
N LYS A 176 12.49 -10.04 -0.45
CA LYS A 176 13.64 -9.32 -1.03
C LYS A 176 14.42 -8.50 0.00
N LYS A 177 13.87 -8.34 1.20
CA LYS A 177 14.43 -7.57 2.33
C LYS A 177 15.00 -8.48 3.40
#